data_8810bf6ed059f1d0a772fa0c9351e8ec
#
_entry.id   8810bf6ed059f1d0a772fa0c9351e8ec
#
_cell.length_a   1.000
_cell.length_b   1.000
_cell.length_c   1.000
_cell.angle_alpha   90.00
_cell.angle_beta   90.00
_cell.angle_gamma   90.00
#
_symmetry.space_group_name_H-M   'P 1'
#
loop_
_entity.id
_entity.type
_entity.pdbx_description
1 polymer ?
#
loop_
_entity_poly.entity_id
_entity_poly.type
_entity_poly.pdbx_seq_one_letter_code
_entity_poly.pdbx_strand_id
1 'polypeptide(L)'
;MPMFSHLLHTAKQLLHRAQPCQLCGIVRADLHSVCLDCWQQLPLHPQTIEKQELSIHVAGHYQYPLDHLIQQFKYEQQLHWQPLLSGILQQIRLPKVQAIVPMPISSQRLAERGYNQSMILAKDLAKQLNVPIWQPVIRLHQHSHCVENQQSLLLLYQNFD
;
A
#
# COMPACT_ATOMS: atom_id res chain seq x y z
N MET A 1 4.69 -30.61 -9.75
CA MET A 1 3.25 -30.34 -9.80
C MET A 1 2.97 -28.84 -9.99
N PRO A 2 3.35 -28.21 -11.12
CA PRO A 2 3.16 -26.77 -11.33
C PRO A 2 1.78 -26.39 -11.92
N MET A 3 1.05 -27.34 -12.49
CA MET A 3 -0.24 -27.07 -13.16
C MET A 3 -1.37 -26.64 -12.21
N PHE A 4 -1.41 -27.14 -10.99
CA PHE A 4 -2.45 -26.80 -10.02
C PHE A 4 -2.34 -25.37 -9.50
N SER A 5 -1.13 -24.82 -9.37
CA SER A 5 -0.91 -23.45 -8.92
C SER A 5 -1.35 -22.41 -9.99
N HIS A 6 -1.19 -22.74 -11.26
CA HIS A 6 -1.62 -21.89 -12.38
C HIS A 6 -3.15 -21.82 -12.50
N LEU A 7 -3.84 -22.96 -12.32
CA LEU A 7 -5.30 -23.04 -12.34
C LEU A 7 -5.95 -22.27 -11.18
N LEU A 8 -5.36 -22.36 -9.98
CA LEU A 8 -5.83 -21.60 -8.82
C LEU A 8 -5.61 -20.09 -8.98
N HIS A 9 -4.52 -19.68 -9.66
CA HIS A 9 -4.24 -18.28 -9.90
C HIS A 9 -5.20 -17.68 -10.93
N THR A 10 -5.47 -18.40 -12.01
CA THR A 10 -6.44 -17.99 -13.03
C THR A 10 -7.88 -17.98 -12.51
N ALA A 11 -8.27 -18.96 -11.70
CA ALA A 11 -9.59 -19.00 -11.06
C ALA A 11 -9.78 -17.83 -10.07
N LYS A 12 -8.75 -17.48 -9.31
CA LYS A 12 -8.77 -16.35 -8.39
C LYS A 12 -8.86 -15.01 -9.14
N GLN A 13 -8.18 -14.86 -10.27
CA GLN A 13 -8.29 -13.68 -11.14
C GLN A 13 -9.67 -13.56 -11.80
N LEU A 14 -10.28 -14.67 -12.22
CA LEU A 14 -11.63 -14.67 -12.78
C LEU A 14 -12.70 -14.32 -11.74
N LEU A 15 -12.56 -14.81 -10.51
CA LEU A 15 -13.45 -14.45 -9.39
C LEU A 15 -13.32 -12.97 -8.99
N HIS A 16 -12.11 -12.39 -8.98
CA HIS A 16 -11.91 -10.96 -8.74
C HIS A 16 -12.56 -10.09 -9.85
N ARG A 17 -12.52 -10.54 -11.11
CA ARG A 17 -13.16 -9.86 -12.23
C ARG A 17 -14.69 -9.93 -12.20
N ALA A 18 -15.30 -10.77 -11.37
CA ALA A 18 -16.75 -10.86 -11.22
C ALA A 18 -17.33 -9.92 -10.16
N GLN A 19 -16.47 -9.28 -9.36
CA GLN A 19 -16.90 -8.41 -8.28
C GLN A 19 -17.20 -6.99 -8.78
N PRO A 20 -18.17 -6.28 -8.16
CA PRO A 20 -18.39 -4.87 -8.46
C PRO A 20 -17.20 -4.04 -7.99
N CYS A 21 -17.00 -2.89 -8.61
CA CYS A 21 -15.99 -1.90 -8.22
C CYS A 21 -16.16 -1.52 -6.75
N GLN A 22 -15.10 -1.64 -5.97
CA GLN A 22 -15.15 -1.35 -4.53
C GLN A 22 -15.39 0.13 -4.21
N LEU A 23 -15.12 1.05 -5.17
CA LEU A 23 -15.35 2.48 -4.97
C LEU A 23 -16.75 2.91 -5.37
N CYS A 24 -17.21 2.61 -6.58
CA CYS A 24 -18.52 3.05 -7.04
C CYS A 24 -19.64 2.01 -6.86
N GLY A 25 -19.31 0.73 -6.74
CA GLY A 25 -20.29 -0.36 -6.62
C GLY A 25 -21.15 -0.61 -7.89
N ILE A 26 -20.97 0.18 -8.96
CA ILE A 26 -21.87 0.21 -10.12
C ILE A 26 -21.42 -0.75 -11.21
N VAL A 27 -20.17 -0.62 -11.62
CA VAL A 27 -19.61 -1.41 -12.72
C VAL A 27 -18.65 -2.46 -12.18
N ARG A 28 -18.27 -3.38 -13.04
CA ARG A 28 -17.31 -4.44 -12.72
C ARG A 28 -15.96 -3.86 -12.34
N ALA A 29 -15.34 -4.44 -11.32
CA ALA A 29 -13.94 -4.16 -11.00
C ALA A 29 -13.02 -4.67 -12.12
N ASP A 30 -12.00 -3.92 -12.42
CA ASP A 30 -10.93 -4.31 -13.34
C ASP A 30 -9.64 -4.58 -12.56
N LEU A 31 -8.73 -3.65 -12.52
CA LEU A 31 -7.45 -3.76 -11.84
C LEU A 31 -7.57 -3.25 -10.40
N HIS A 32 -6.89 -3.93 -9.47
CA HIS A 32 -6.83 -3.52 -8.06
C HIS A 32 -8.21 -3.37 -7.37
N SER A 33 -9.20 -4.16 -7.80
CA SER A 33 -10.57 -4.20 -7.25
C SER A 33 -11.40 -2.94 -7.50
N VAL A 34 -11.00 -2.08 -8.42
CA VAL A 34 -11.74 -0.89 -8.84
C VAL A 34 -11.88 -0.85 -10.36
N CYS A 35 -12.89 -0.13 -10.86
CA CYS A 35 -13.03 0.10 -12.31
C CYS A 35 -12.06 1.18 -12.80
N LEU A 36 -11.85 1.23 -14.11
CA LEU A 36 -10.91 2.18 -14.73
C LEU A 36 -11.27 3.63 -14.43
N ASP A 37 -12.56 3.99 -14.51
CA ASP A 37 -13.01 5.36 -14.24
C ASP A 37 -12.70 5.79 -12.80
N CYS A 38 -12.99 4.92 -11.82
CA CYS A 38 -12.67 5.19 -10.44
C CYS A 38 -11.15 5.29 -10.20
N TRP A 39 -10.38 4.44 -10.88
CA TRP A 39 -8.92 4.51 -10.81
C TRP A 39 -8.37 5.84 -11.33
N GLN A 40 -8.88 6.31 -12.46
CA GLN A 40 -8.45 7.58 -13.08
C GLN A 40 -8.84 8.81 -12.26
N GLN A 41 -9.88 8.71 -11.42
CA GLN A 41 -10.31 9.79 -10.54
C GLN A 41 -9.55 9.86 -9.21
N LEU A 42 -8.69 8.87 -8.93
CA LEU A 42 -7.85 8.93 -7.73
C LEU A 42 -6.85 10.10 -7.84
N PRO A 43 -6.54 10.80 -6.75
CA PRO A 43 -5.61 11.92 -6.73
C PRO A 43 -4.14 11.44 -6.79
N LEU A 44 -3.84 10.60 -7.79
CA LEU A 44 -2.52 10.04 -7.99
C LEU A 44 -1.61 11.06 -8.66
N HIS A 45 -0.48 11.33 -8.04
CA HIS A 45 0.55 12.22 -8.56
C HIS A 45 1.92 11.70 -8.13
N PRO A 46 2.41 10.64 -8.80
CA PRO A 46 3.69 10.05 -8.46
C PRO A 46 4.82 11.05 -8.66
N GLN A 47 5.56 11.35 -7.60
CA GLN A 47 6.69 12.28 -7.62
C GLN A 47 7.76 11.87 -6.61
N THR A 48 8.96 12.38 -6.80
CA THR A 48 10.05 12.25 -5.84
C THR A 48 10.36 13.61 -5.23
N ILE A 49 10.41 13.66 -3.91
CA ILE A 49 10.73 14.85 -3.14
C ILE A 49 12.06 14.60 -2.44
N GLU A 50 13.05 15.44 -2.72
CA GLU A 50 14.33 15.38 -2.00
C GLU A 50 14.22 16.21 -0.73
N LYS A 51 14.48 15.57 0.40
CA LYS A 51 14.47 16.25 1.71
C LYS A 51 15.68 15.83 2.52
N GLN A 52 16.62 16.77 2.72
CA GLN A 52 17.92 16.48 3.33
C GLN A 52 18.66 15.41 2.50
N GLU A 53 19.00 14.28 3.09
CA GLU A 53 19.68 13.16 2.42
C GLU A 53 18.71 12.04 2.01
N LEU A 54 17.41 12.31 2.03
CA LEU A 54 16.37 11.30 1.76
C LEU A 54 15.60 11.62 0.48
N SER A 55 15.51 10.65 -0.39
CA SER A 55 14.58 10.67 -1.52
C SER A 55 13.23 10.08 -1.08
N ILE A 56 12.19 10.90 -1.11
CA ILE A 56 10.85 10.51 -0.70
C ILE A 56 9.99 10.31 -1.95
N HIS A 57 9.60 9.07 -2.21
CA HIS A 57 8.72 8.75 -3.33
C HIS A 57 7.25 8.79 -2.88
N VAL A 58 6.48 9.66 -3.50
CA VAL A 58 5.07 9.92 -3.17
C VAL A 58 4.19 9.38 -4.29
N ALA A 59 3.12 8.66 -3.95
CA ALA A 59 2.17 8.11 -4.91
C ALA A 59 1.07 9.09 -5.32
N GLY A 60 0.67 10.00 -4.41
CA GLY A 60 -0.42 10.93 -4.66
C GLY A 60 -0.68 11.86 -3.49
N HIS A 61 -1.69 12.70 -3.66
CA HIS A 61 -2.11 13.66 -2.66
C HIS A 61 -3.02 12.99 -1.60
N TYR A 62 -2.83 13.37 -0.33
CA TYR A 62 -3.68 12.94 0.77
C TYR A 62 -4.97 13.76 0.80
N GLN A 63 -5.87 13.44 -0.12
CA GLN A 63 -7.17 14.09 -0.28
C GLN A 63 -8.22 13.05 -0.70
N TYR A 64 -9.50 13.42 -0.63
CA TYR A 64 -10.60 12.53 -1.00
C TYR A 64 -10.47 12.02 -2.45
N PRO A 65 -10.72 10.71 -2.68
CA PRO A 65 -11.15 9.67 -1.73
C PRO A 65 -9.99 8.95 -1.02
N LEU A 66 -8.74 9.19 -1.41
CA LEU A 66 -7.57 8.41 -0.97
C LEU A 66 -7.31 8.54 0.55
N ASP A 67 -7.50 9.72 1.11
CA ASP A 67 -7.39 9.96 2.56
C ASP A 67 -8.37 9.10 3.36
N HIS A 68 -9.62 9.03 2.91
CA HIS A 68 -10.66 8.22 3.53
C HIS A 68 -10.34 6.71 3.45
N LEU A 69 -9.91 6.23 2.29
CA LEU A 69 -9.52 4.83 2.10
C LEU A 69 -8.34 4.43 2.99
N ILE A 70 -7.35 5.32 3.13
CA ILE A 70 -6.21 5.10 4.02
C ILE A 70 -6.65 5.08 5.48
N GLN A 71 -7.58 5.94 5.89
CA GLN A 71 -8.12 5.95 7.24
C GLN A 71 -8.87 4.65 7.55
N GLN A 72 -9.75 4.21 6.67
CA GLN A 72 -10.46 2.94 6.80
C GLN A 72 -9.49 1.75 6.90
N PHE A 73 -8.48 1.71 6.05
CA PHE A 73 -7.45 0.68 6.10
C PHE A 73 -6.63 0.73 7.38
N LYS A 74 -6.34 1.93 7.94
CA LYS A 74 -5.53 2.07 9.16
C LYS A 74 -6.29 1.88 10.46
N TYR A 75 -7.54 2.32 10.51
CA TYR A 75 -8.26 2.46 11.79
C TYR A 75 -9.54 1.64 11.87
N GLU A 76 -10.15 1.27 10.73
CA GLU A 76 -11.41 0.55 10.66
C GLU A 76 -11.23 -0.91 10.24
N GLN A 77 -9.99 -1.40 10.19
CA GLN A 77 -9.66 -2.78 9.83
C GLN A 77 -10.18 -3.22 8.44
N GLN A 78 -10.42 -2.28 7.54
CA GLN A 78 -10.94 -2.58 6.21
C GLN A 78 -9.82 -3.04 5.26
N LEU A 79 -9.40 -4.29 5.45
CA LEU A 79 -8.30 -4.90 4.69
C LEU A 79 -8.61 -5.10 3.20
N HIS A 80 -9.88 -5.03 2.82
CA HIS A 80 -10.27 -5.15 1.40
C HIS A 80 -9.70 -4.02 0.52
N TRP A 81 -9.25 -2.91 1.11
CA TRP A 81 -8.53 -1.83 0.40
C TRP A 81 -7.07 -2.18 0.07
N GLN A 82 -6.53 -3.31 0.57
CA GLN A 82 -5.15 -3.72 0.29
C GLN A 82 -4.84 -3.78 -1.21
N PRO A 83 -5.66 -4.41 -2.08
CA PRO A 83 -5.34 -4.48 -3.52
C PRO A 83 -5.23 -3.11 -4.17
N LEU A 84 -6.12 -2.18 -3.80
CA LEU A 84 -6.10 -0.81 -4.31
C LEU A 84 -4.86 -0.05 -3.84
N LEU A 85 -4.59 -0.05 -2.54
CA LEU A 85 -3.45 0.68 -1.97
C LEU A 85 -2.11 0.09 -2.44
N SER A 86 -2.00 -1.23 -2.56
CA SER A 86 -0.83 -1.88 -3.15
C SER A 86 -0.66 -1.48 -4.62
N GLY A 87 -1.75 -1.45 -5.39
CA GLY A 87 -1.74 -1.03 -6.78
C GLY A 87 -1.29 0.42 -6.96
N ILE A 88 -1.70 1.31 -6.07
CA ILE A 88 -1.24 2.71 -6.07
C ILE A 88 0.27 2.79 -5.82
N LEU A 89 0.80 2.04 -4.86
CA LEU A 89 2.25 2.02 -4.58
C LEU A 89 3.05 1.47 -5.77
N GLN A 90 2.47 0.56 -6.54
CA GLN A 90 3.10 -0.02 -7.73
C GLN A 90 3.24 0.97 -8.89
N GLN A 91 2.54 2.11 -8.86
CA GLN A 91 2.72 3.18 -9.86
C GLN A 91 3.98 4.01 -9.63
N ILE A 92 4.59 3.92 -8.46
CA ILE A 92 5.80 4.68 -8.14
C ILE A 92 6.99 4.03 -8.82
N ARG A 93 7.77 4.82 -9.55
CA ARG A 93 9.06 4.38 -10.07
C ARG A 93 10.09 4.40 -8.96
N LEU A 94 10.34 3.25 -8.38
CA LEU A 94 11.37 3.10 -7.35
C LEU A 94 12.74 2.81 -8.00
N PRO A 95 13.83 3.30 -7.39
CA PRO A 95 15.19 2.91 -7.78
C PRO A 95 15.40 1.41 -7.48
N LYS A 96 16.55 0.87 -7.89
CA LYS A 96 16.93 -0.49 -7.49
C LYS A 96 17.13 -0.51 -5.97
N VAL A 97 16.38 -1.38 -5.30
CA VAL A 97 16.45 -1.56 -3.85
C VAL A 97 16.91 -2.99 -3.52
N GLN A 98 17.60 -3.16 -2.40
CA GLN A 98 18.07 -4.46 -1.94
C GLN A 98 17.07 -5.14 -0.99
N ALA A 99 16.28 -4.34 -0.28
CA ALA A 99 15.26 -4.82 0.65
C ALA A 99 14.17 -3.76 0.87
N ILE A 100 13.04 -4.16 1.40
CA ILE A 100 11.99 -3.27 1.86
C ILE A 100 11.94 -3.31 3.39
N VAL A 101 11.96 -2.12 4.01
CA VAL A 101 11.81 -1.96 5.45
C VAL A 101 10.45 -1.34 5.74
N PRO A 102 9.45 -2.13 6.17
CA PRO A 102 8.16 -1.58 6.53
C PRO A 102 8.26 -0.73 7.80
N MET A 103 7.52 0.37 7.85
CA MET A 103 7.44 1.21 9.04
C MET A 103 7.00 0.38 10.25
N PRO A 104 7.76 0.38 11.35
CA PRO A 104 7.43 -0.39 12.52
C PRO A 104 6.18 0.15 13.23
N ILE A 105 5.39 -0.76 13.78
CA ILE A 105 4.24 -0.44 14.63
C ILE A 105 4.59 -0.71 16.09
N SER A 106 4.06 0.09 17.02
CA SER A 106 4.20 -0.18 18.46
C SER A 106 3.39 -1.40 18.89
N SER A 107 3.83 -2.10 19.92
CA SER A 107 3.13 -3.28 20.46
C SER A 107 1.70 -2.96 20.85
N GLN A 108 1.46 -1.79 21.45
CA GLN A 108 0.11 -1.34 21.80
C GLN A 108 -0.77 -1.19 20.57
N ARG A 109 -0.33 -0.49 19.53
CA ARG A 109 -1.10 -0.34 18.27
C ARG A 109 -1.29 -1.66 17.54
N LEU A 110 -0.32 -2.57 17.64
CA LEU A 110 -0.46 -3.89 17.06
C LEU A 110 -1.56 -4.69 17.79
N ALA A 111 -1.63 -4.60 19.11
CA ALA A 111 -2.70 -5.23 19.89
C ALA A 111 -4.09 -4.63 19.57
N GLU A 112 -4.17 -3.29 19.41
CA GLU A 112 -5.40 -2.58 19.05
C GLU A 112 -5.90 -2.91 17.63
N ARG A 113 -4.98 -2.99 16.66
CA ARG A 113 -5.30 -3.12 15.22
C ARG A 113 -5.27 -4.56 14.72
N GLY A 114 -4.54 -5.44 15.40
CA GLY A 114 -4.33 -6.84 14.99
C GLY A 114 -3.29 -7.02 13.86
N TYR A 115 -2.81 -5.94 13.21
CA TYR A 115 -1.86 -6.01 12.11
C TYR A 115 -1.05 -4.73 11.91
N ASN A 116 0.08 -4.87 11.20
CA ASN A 116 0.88 -3.75 10.72
C ASN A 116 0.53 -3.45 9.26
N GLN A 117 -0.08 -2.31 9.00
CA GLN A 117 -0.51 -1.86 7.66
C GLN A 117 0.66 -1.76 6.69
N SER A 118 1.77 -1.17 7.15
CA SER A 118 2.99 -1.03 6.33
C SER A 118 3.56 -2.38 5.93
N MET A 119 3.47 -3.39 6.81
CA MET A 119 3.90 -4.75 6.52
C MET A 119 3.03 -5.41 5.45
N ILE A 120 1.70 -5.21 5.49
CA ILE A 120 0.78 -5.76 4.49
C ILE A 120 1.14 -5.24 3.10
N LEU A 121 1.28 -3.91 2.95
CA LEU A 121 1.64 -3.28 1.68
C LEU A 121 3.09 -3.61 1.25
N ALA A 122 4.02 -3.69 2.20
CA ALA A 122 5.40 -4.07 1.94
C ALA A 122 5.54 -5.48 1.35
N LYS A 123 4.70 -6.44 1.77
CA LYS A 123 4.69 -7.80 1.22
C LYS A 123 4.34 -7.81 -0.27
N ASP A 124 3.36 -7.04 -0.68
CA ASP A 124 2.95 -6.95 -2.08
C ASP A 124 4.04 -6.29 -2.93
N LEU A 125 4.62 -5.21 -2.42
CA LEU A 125 5.69 -4.48 -3.11
C LEU A 125 6.98 -5.31 -3.19
N ALA A 126 7.35 -6.00 -2.11
CA ALA A 126 8.52 -6.89 -2.06
C ALA A 126 8.41 -8.04 -3.09
N LYS A 127 7.21 -8.61 -3.21
CA LYS A 127 6.93 -9.64 -4.21
C LYS A 127 7.07 -9.10 -5.63
N GLN A 128 6.59 -7.89 -5.90
CA GLN A 128 6.71 -7.26 -7.21
C GLN A 128 8.16 -6.95 -7.58
N LEU A 129 8.92 -6.40 -6.64
CA LEU A 129 10.31 -6.02 -6.87
C LEU A 129 11.29 -7.19 -6.74
N ASN A 130 10.81 -8.35 -6.30
CA ASN A 130 11.60 -9.56 -6.03
C ASN A 130 12.75 -9.31 -5.04
N VAL A 131 12.46 -8.62 -3.94
CA VAL A 131 13.40 -8.31 -2.88
C VAL A 131 12.89 -8.79 -1.52
N PRO A 132 13.79 -9.06 -0.55
CA PRO A 132 13.38 -9.45 0.78
C PRO A 132 12.74 -8.30 1.57
N ILE A 133 11.97 -8.64 2.59
CA ILE A 133 11.54 -7.73 3.63
C ILE A 133 12.50 -7.83 4.80
N TRP A 134 13.00 -6.69 5.24
CA TRP A 134 13.89 -6.60 6.38
C TRP A 134 13.22 -5.83 7.52
N GLN A 135 13.23 -6.39 8.73
CA GLN A 135 12.59 -5.81 9.91
C GLN A 135 13.57 -5.66 11.08
N PRO A 136 14.60 -4.82 10.95
CA PRO A 136 15.57 -4.62 12.04
C PRO A 136 15.07 -3.64 13.10
N VAL A 137 13.96 -2.94 12.85
CA VAL A 137 13.52 -1.79 13.66
C VAL A 137 12.27 -2.12 14.45
N ILE A 138 12.32 -1.88 15.76
CA ILE A 138 11.19 -1.98 16.68
C ILE A 138 10.84 -0.56 17.16
N ARG A 139 9.57 -0.20 17.13
CA ARG A 139 9.10 1.06 17.70
C ARG A 139 8.87 0.87 19.20
N LEU A 140 9.70 1.50 20.03
CA LEU A 140 9.63 1.41 21.50
C LEU A 140 8.51 2.28 22.10
N HIS A 141 8.24 3.45 21.52
CA HIS A 141 7.26 4.40 22.05
C HIS A 141 6.26 4.87 20.99
N GLN A 142 5.04 5.19 21.45
CA GLN A 142 4.01 5.80 20.65
C GLN A 142 4.07 7.32 20.85
N HIS A 143 4.45 8.05 19.80
CA HIS A 143 4.23 9.48 19.76
C HIS A 143 2.80 9.76 19.25
N SER A 144 2.02 10.48 20.07
CA SER A 144 0.62 10.81 19.78
C SER A 144 0.43 11.86 18.66
N HIS A 145 1.50 12.47 18.19
CA HIS A 145 1.42 13.61 17.26
C HIS A 145 2.04 13.31 15.89
N CYS A 146 1.38 12.46 15.11
CA CYS A 146 1.68 12.33 13.68
C CYS A 146 0.46 12.53 12.78
N VAL A 147 -0.58 13.22 13.26
CA VAL A 147 -1.86 13.30 12.56
C VAL A 147 -2.05 14.60 11.77
N GLU A 148 -1.30 15.66 12.10
CA GLU A 148 -1.65 16.99 11.56
C GLU A 148 -1.01 17.41 10.23
N ASN A 149 -0.07 16.65 9.65
CA ASN A 149 0.59 17.10 8.41
C ASN A 149 0.93 15.99 7.41
N GLN A 150 0.14 14.93 7.32
CA GLN A 150 0.37 13.91 6.29
C GLN A 150 -0.46 14.18 5.03
N GLN A 151 -0.02 15.13 4.25
CA GLN A 151 -0.60 15.41 2.91
C GLN A 151 -0.20 14.40 1.84
N SER A 152 0.54 13.34 2.17
CA SER A 152 1.08 12.41 1.17
C SER A 152 1.16 10.98 1.69
N LEU A 153 0.85 10.01 0.83
CA LEU A 153 1.19 8.60 1.05
C LEU A 153 2.70 8.44 0.85
N LEU A 154 3.45 8.33 1.94
CA LEU A 154 4.91 8.37 1.94
C LEU A 154 5.52 6.98 1.97
N LEU A 155 6.38 6.69 1.02
CA LEU A 155 7.42 5.66 1.08
C LEU A 155 8.76 6.34 1.32
N LEU A 156 9.40 6.03 2.45
CA LEU A 156 10.75 6.48 2.75
C LEU A 156 11.74 5.46 2.17
N TYR A 157 12.67 5.95 1.37
CA TYR A 157 13.79 5.20 0.85
C TYR A 157 15.08 5.80 1.37
N GLN A 158 15.97 4.98 1.93
CA GLN A 158 17.35 5.33 2.23
C GLN A 158 18.28 4.52 1.33
N ASN A 159 19.22 5.19 0.66
CA ASN A 159 20.39 4.54 0.13
C ASN A 159 21.31 4.21 1.31
N PHE A 160 21.59 2.95 1.53
CA PHE A 160 22.73 2.51 2.33
C PHE A 160 23.87 2.26 1.35
N ASP A 161 24.85 3.15 1.37
CA ASP A 161 26.16 2.92 0.74
C ASP A 161 26.94 1.86 1.51
#